data_684fbb4cb451695720d56ad7dae314dc
#
_entry.id   684fbb4cb451695720d56ad7dae314dc
#
_cell.length_a   1.000
_cell.length_b   1.000
_cell.length_c   1.000
_cell.angle_alpha   90.00
_cell.angle_beta   90.00
_cell.angle_gamma   90.00
#
_symmetry.space_group_name_H-M   'P 1'
#
loop_
_entity.id
_entity.type
_entity.pdbx_description
1 polymer ?
#
loop_
_entity_poly.entity_id
_entity_poly.type
_entity_poly.pdbx_seq_one_letter_code
_entity_poly.pdbx_strand_id
1 'polypeptide(L)'
;MKEDLKKHNEHVLRTCEQEQARFATRERQVRSNQRMRAAMIIIVVLVILIIAWVIAGIMRETSMFIVAGVASGLALLSLIQLVPFRLGYTRVKQGYVVTSCFQVLRRCNYIPDEHKGKPVIGIAAGVFRDRKKMYYISLPGGMTHLGKECFMNCRDLRGVTFRGESKLQYVEDRAFSGCYNLYAFCSGGEVVRIGEGAFENCRSLRCAYFGGNVEKIGRNAFASCGNLALVSASDRVTELKRATFNGCRSLASLPLSPLLEKIDDDCFGYCAALENVDIPEKVAYIGKGAYTDCRALKEAVIRSKPEFIGNNAFRNCDKAVIIFTAVKKQSKDWNGQWADKRCTINYAK
;
A
#
# COMPACT_ATOMS: atom_id res chain seq x y z
N MET A 1 3.30 22.49 -15.85
CA MET A 1 3.83 21.16 -15.40
C MET A 1 4.16 21.07 -13.92
N LYS A 2 5.09 21.88 -13.30
CA LYS A 2 5.33 21.82 -11.83
C LYS A 2 4.09 22.18 -11.01
N GLU A 3 3.34 23.15 -11.46
CA GLU A 3 2.11 23.58 -10.79
C GLU A 3 0.99 22.53 -10.92
N ASP A 4 0.88 21.88 -12.06
CA ASP A 4 -0.06 20.79 -12.30
C ASP A 4 0.25 19.57 -11.43
N LEU A 5 1.55 19.26 -11.30
CA LEU A 5 2.03 18.21 -10.41
C LEU A 5 1.69 18.50 -8.95
N LYS A 6 1.86 19.77 -8.52
CA LYS A 6 1.50 20.21 -7.17
C LYS A 6 0.01 20.07 -6.91
N LYS A 7 -0.84 20.55 -7.82
CA LYS A 7 -2.31 20.44 -7.74
C LYS A 7 -2.75 18.98 -7.71
N HIS A 8 -2.14 18.14 -8.55
CA HIS A 8 -2.41 16.69 -8.55
C HIS A 8 -2.09 16.08 -7.19
N ASN A 9 -0.89 16.34 -6.63
CA ASN A 9 -0.47 15.79 -5.34
C ASN A 9 -1.36 16.29 -4.17
N GLU A 10 -1.78 17.54 -4.19
CA GLU A 10 -2.74 18.07 -3.20
C GLU A 10 -4.08 17.35 -3.28
N HIS A 11 -4.58 17.06 -4.47
CA HIS A 11 -5.81 16.29 -4.66
C HIS A 11 -5.66 14.86 -4.14
N VAL A 12 -4.56 14.18 -4.47
CA VAL A 12 -4.27 12.83 -3.98
C VAL A 12 -4.17 12.82 -2.46
N LEU A 13 -3.46 13.79 -1.86
CA LEU A 13 -3.32 13.90 -0.41
C LEU A 13 -4.69 14.05 0.27
N ARG A 14 -5.50 15.01 -0.15
CA ARG A 14 -6.85 15.23 0.42
C ARG A 14 -7.72 13.97 0.33
N THR A 15 -7.69 13.28 -0.80
CA THR A 15 -8.45 12.05 -0.99
C THR A 15 -7.95 10.94 -0.07
N CYS A 16 -6.63 10.76 0.04
CA CYS A 16 -6.03 9.76 0.92
C CYS A 16 -6.33 10.06 2.40
N GLU A 17 -6.25 11.32 2.82
CA GLU A 17 -6.58 11.75 4.19
C GLU A 17 -8.06 11.51 4.52
N GLN A 18 -8.97 11.81 3.60
CA GLN A 18 -10.41 11.54 3.77
C GLN A 18 -10.68 10.04 3.94
N GLU A 19 -10.05 9.19 3.12
CA GLU A 19 -10.19 7.76 3.23
C GLU A 19 -9.57 7.23 4.53
N GLN A 20 -8.41 7.74 4.96
CA GLN A 20 -7.82 7.39 6.25
C GLN A 20 -8.69 7.85 7.43
N ALA A 21 -9.28 9.05 7.39
CA ALA A 21 -10.17 9.55 8.43
C ALA A 21 -11.42 8.67 8.58
N ARG A 22 -12.01 8.21 7.47
CA ARG A 22 -13.11 7.24 7.49
C ARG A 22 -12.73 5.96 8.22
N PHE A 23 -11.50 5.48 8.01
CA PHE A 23 -10.99 4.28 8.69
C PHE A 23 -10.65 4.52 10.16
N ALA A 24 -10.07 5.67 10.51
CA ALA A 24 -9.76 6.02 11.89
C ALA A 24 -11.03 6.09 12.76
N THR A 25 -12.12 6.59 12.22
CA THR A 25 -13.42 6.59 12.92
C THR A 25 -13.95 5.18 13.14
N ARG A 26 -13.90 4.32 12.11
CA ARG A 26 -14.27 2.90 12.24
C ARG A 26 -13.36 2.16 13.22
N GLU A 27 -12.07 2.45 13.22
CA GLU A 27 -11.12 1.87 14.16
C GLU A 27 -11.45 2.24 15.61
N ARG A 28 -11.76 3.52 15.91
CA ARG A 28 -12.20 3.97 17.25
C ARG A 28 -13.44 3.22 17.71
N GLN A 29 -14.41 3.05 16.82
CA GLN A 29 -15.64 2.32 17.12
C GLN A 29 -15.38 0.83 17.37
N VAL A 30 -14.51 0.19 16.58
CA VAL A 30 -14.09 -1.20 16.79
C VAL A 30 -13.33 -1.36 18.11
N ARG A 31 -12.43 -0.42 18.46
CA ARG A 31 -11.71 -0.42 19.75
C ARG A 31 -12.66 -0.25 20.94
N SER A 32 -13.63 0.66 20.83
CA SER A 32 -14.67 0.86 21.86
C SER A 32 -15.47 -0.42 22.07
N ASN A 33 -15.97 -1.01 20.99
CA ASN A 33 -16.72 -2.26 21.03
C ASN A 33 -15.88 -3.44 21.59
N GLN A 34 -14.57 -3.48 21.29
CA GLN A 34 -13.67 -4.51 21.84
C GLN A 34 -13.44 -4.32 23.34
N ARG A 35 -13.28 -3.06 23.81
CA ARG A 35 -13.18 -2.76 25.25
C ARG A 35 -14.47 -3.15 26.00
N MET A 36 -15.63 -2.82 25.45
CA MET A 36 -16.91 -3.22 26.03
C MET A 36 -17.07 -4.76 26.07
N ARG A 37 -16.74 -5.46 24.98
CA ARG A 37 -16.77 -6.93 24.94
C ARG A 37 -15.78 -7.54 25.94
N ALA A 38 -14.57 -7.01 26.05
CA ALA A 38 -13.58 -7.46 27.02
C ALA A 38 -14.08 -7.25 28.47
N ALA A 39 -14.67 -6.08 28.77
CA ALA A 39 -15.30 -5.83 30.06
C ALA A 39 -16.47 -6.78 30.34
N MET A 40 -17.34 -7.01 29.36
CA MET A 40 -18.44 -7.99 29.49
C MET A 40 -17.92 -9.41 29.75
N ILE A 41 -16.88 -9.85 29.03
CA ILE A 41 -16.27 -11.17 29.25
C ILE A 41 -15.71 -11.28 30.67
N ILE A 42 -15.01 -10.23 31.14
CA ILE A 42 -14.49 -10.20 32.52
C ILE A 42 -15.63 -10.31 33.53
N ILE A 43 -16.71 -9.55 33.35
CA ILE A 43 -17.88 -9.57 34.24
C ILE A 43 -18.52 -10.96 34.24
N VAL A 44 -18.76 -11.54 33.06
CA VAL A 44 -19.34 -12.88 32.94
C VAL A 44 -18.48 -13.96 33.62
N VAL A 45 -17.15 -13.85 33.44
CA VAL A 45 -16.20 -14.78 34.08
C VAL A 45 -16.21 -14.62 35.60
N LEU A 46 -16.24 -13.38 36.11
CA LEU A 46 -16.33 -13.13 37.56
C LEU A 46 -17.64 -13.67 38.14
N VAL A 47 -18.77 -13.48 37.45
CA VAL A 47 -20.05 -13.99 37.85
C VAL A 47 -20.04 -15.53 37.90
N ILE A 48 -19.50 -16.20 36.87
CA ILE A 48 -19.36 -17.67 36.83
C ILE A 48 -18.47 -18.16 37.98
N LEU A 49 -17.37 -17.49 38.28
CA LEU A 49 -16.48 -17.83 39.40
C LEU A 49 -17.19 -17.68 40.76
N ILE A 50 -17.92 -16.57 40.95
CA ILE A 50 -18.70 -16.36 42.17
C ILE A 50 -19.76 -17.44 42.34
N ILE A 51 -20.54 -17.78 41.30
CA ILE A 51 -21.53 -18.82 41.32
C ILE A 51 -20.88 -20.18 41.62
N ALA A 52 -19.76 -20.51 40.97
CA ALA A 52 -19.06 -21.78 41.23
C ALA A 52 -18.55 -21.86 42.68
N TRP A 53 -18.06 -20.75 43.25
CA TRP A 53 -17.64 -20.68 44.66
C TRP A 53 -18.80 -20.84 45.65
N VAL A 54 -19.94 -20.21 45.36
CA VAL A 54 -21.15 -20.34 46.21
C VAL A 54 -21.67 -21.75 46.17
N ILE A 55 -21.73 -22.38 45.01
CA ILE A 55 -22.19 -23.78 44.86
C ILE A 55 -21.21 -24.75 45.57
N ALA A 56 -19.87 -24.53 45.39
CA ALA A 56 -18.85 -25.33 46.09
C ALA A 56 -18.94 -25.20 47.60
N GLY A 57 -19.29 -24.02 48.13
CA GLY A 57 -19.51 -23.78 49.54
C GLY A 57 -20.76 -24.50 50.11
N ILE A 58 -21.78 -24.69 49.26
CA ILE A 58 -23.05 -25.37 49.68
C ILE A 58 -22.93 -26.89 49.61
N MET A 59 -22.18 -27.46 48.66
CA MET A 59 -22.27 -28.89 48.33
C MET A 59 -21.14 -29.78 48.88
N ARG A 60 -20.18 -29.34 49.59
CA ARG A 60 -19.11 -30.08 50.29
C ARG A 60 -18.54 -31.35 49.61
N GLU A 61 -18.70 -31.56 48.33
CA GLU A 61 -18.26 -32.77 47.61
C GLU A 61 -17.03 -32.53 46.69
N THR A 62 -16.18 -33.55 46.59
CA THR A 62 -14.93 -33.55 45.82
C THR A 62 -15.11 -33.33 44.31
N SER A 63 -16.25 -33.68 43.74
CA SER A 63 -16.61 -33.44 42.34
C SER A 63 -16.67 -31.95 41.96
N MET A 64 -16.89 -31.08 42.93
CA MET A 64 -16.97 -29.63 42.72
C MET A 64 -15.60 -28.94 42.51
N PHE A 65 -14.52 -29.55 42.99
CA PHE A 65 -13.16 -29.04 42.69
C PHE A 65 -12.85 -29.21 41.19
N ILE A 66 -13.40 -30.21 40.52
CA ILE A 66 -13.25 -30.41 39.08
C ILE A 66 -13.98 -29.30 38.31
N VAL A 67 -15.20 -28.96 38.70
CA VAL A 67 -15.99 -27.88 38.06
C VAL A 67 -15.33 -26.53 38.28
N ALA A 68 -14.84 -26.26 39.49
CA ALA A 68 -14.07 -25.03 39.76
C ALA A 68 -12.75 -24.96 38.96
N GLY A 69 -12.07 -26.10 38.78
CA GLY A 69 -10.87 -26.21 37.95
C GLY A 69 -11.15 -25.93 36.46
N VAL A 70 -12.23 -26.49 35.91
CA VAL A 70 -12.65 -26.24 34.52
C VAL A 70 -13.07 -24.79 34.32
N ALA A 71 -13.86 -24.22 35.27
CA ALA A 71 -14.24 -22.80 35.21
C ALA A 71 -13.04 -21.88 35.30
N SER A 72 -12.06 -22.18 36.15
CA SER A 72 -10.79 -21.43 36.24
C SER A 72 -9.95 -21.54 34.96
N GLY A 73 -9.92 -22.72 34.32
CA GLY A 73 -9.26 -22.95 33.03
C GLY A 73 -9.90 -22.16 31.88
N LEU A 74 -11.23 -22.12 31.82
CA LEU A 74 -11.99 -21.30 30.85
C LEU A 74 -11.79 -19.79 31.10
N ALA A 75 -11.73 -19.38 32.37
CA ALA A 75 -11.40 -18.02 32.76
C ALA A 75 -9.98 -17.62 32.31
N LEU A 76 -9.01 -18.51 32.53
CA LEU A 76 -7.62 -18.31 32.08
C LEU A 76 -7.52 -18.20 30.56
N LEU A 77 -8.25 -19.06 29.82
CA LEU A 77 -8.34 -19.02 28.35
C LEU A 77 -8.97 -17.72 27.85
N SER A 78 -9.98 -17.18 28.54
CA SER A 78 -10.58 -15.89 28.20
C SER A 78 -9.64 -14.71 28.50
N LEU A 79 -8.82 -14.79 29.55
CA LEU A 79 -7.78 -13.82 29.90
C LEU A 79 -6.63 -13.82 28.88
N ILE A 80 -6.32 -14.97 28.25
CA ILE A 80 -5.32 -15.04 27.18
C ILE A 80 -5.70 -14.12 26.01
N GLN A 81 -6.99 -13.87 25.76
CA GLN A 81 -7.44 -12.91 24.76
C GLN A 81 -7.11 -11.44 25.11
N LEU A 82 -6.80 -11.14 26.38
CA LEU A 82 -6.45 -9.83 26.88
C LEU A 82 -4.93 -9.58 26.90
N VAL A 83 -4.11 -10.62 26.65
CA VAL A 83 -2.65 -10.49 26.62
C VAL A 83 -2.26 -9.50 25.51
N PRO A 84 -1.54 -8.40 25.85
CA PRO A 84 -1.05 -7.48 24.85
C PRO A 84 -0.10 -8.22 23.90
N PHE A 85 -0.18 -7.90 22.62
CA PHE A 85 0.75 -8.47 21.68
C PHE A 85 2.18 -8.02 22.04
N ARG A 86 3.12 -8.97 21.99
CA ARG A 86 4.53 -8.69 22.31
C ARG A 86 5.30 -8.45 21.02
N LEU A 87 5.95 -7.29 20.95
CA LEU A 87 6.91 -6.96 19.93
C LEU A 87 8.32 -7.25 20.42
N GLY A 88 9.13 -7.90 19.58
CA GLY A 88 10.55 -7.95 19.77
C GLY A 88 11.22 -6.73 19.10
N TYR A 89 12.26 -6.24 19.71
CA TYR A 89 12.99 -5.06 19.24
C TYR A 89 14.49 -5.33 19.18
N THR A 90 15.13 -4.84 18.13
CA THR A 90 16.60 -4.78 18.05
C THR A 90 17.05 -3.34 18.07
N ARG A 91 18.06 -3.05 18.89
CA ARG A 91 18.65 -1.71 18.99
C ARG A 91 19.52 -1.42 17.77
N VAL A 92 19.36 -0.24 17.22
CA VAL A 92 20.22 0.33 16.17
C VAL A 92 20.76 1.68 16.61
N LYS A 93 21.68 2.31 15.84
CA LYS A 93 22.30 3.58 16.23
C LYS A 93 21.29 4.67 16.59
N GLN A 94 20.23 4.81 15.81
CA GLN A 94 19.25 5.91 15.91
C GLN A 94 17.99 5.55 16.73
N GLY A 95 17.83 4.30 17.20
CA GLY A 95 16.60 3.88 17.90
C GLY A 95 16.43 2.37 17.96
N TYR A 96 15.19 1.94 17.80
CA TYR A 96 14.82 0.53 17.74
C TYR A 96 14.09 0.17 16.47
N VAL A 97 14.31 -1.05 16.00
CA VAL A 97 13.57 -1.67 14.90
C VAL A 97 12.76 -2.84 15.45
N VAL A 98 11.50 -2.93 15.06
CA VAL A 98 10.63 -4.08 15.40
C VAL A 98 11.11 -5.29 14.60
N THR A 99 11.50 -6.37 15.26
CA THR A 99 12.09 -7.57 14.62
C THR A 99 11.21 -8.80 14.71
N SER A 100 10.25 -8.83 15.62
CA SER A 100 9.31 -9.93 15.73
C SER A 100 7.98 -9.48 16.32
N CYS A 101 6.92 -10.24 16.03
CA CYS A 101 5.60 -10.03 16.58
C CYS A 101 5.02 -11.36 17.04
N PHE A 102 4.88 -11.53 18.34
CA PHE A 102 4.21 -12.69 18.96
C PHE A 102 2.76 -12.31 19.24
N GLN A 103 1.84 -12.77 18.40
CA GLN A 103 0.43 -12.48 18.54
C GLN A 103 -0.40 -13.75 18.44
N VAL A 104 -1.33 -13.94 19.39
CA VAL A 104 -2.22 -15.08 19.37
C VAL A 104 -3.60 -14.71 18.82
N LEU A 105 -4.21 -13.55 19.09
CA LEU A 105 -5.66 -13.36 18.79
C LEU A 105 -6.15 -11.92 18.54
N ARG A 106 -5.34 -10.89 18.18
CA ARG A 106 -5.87 -9.50 18.06
C ARG A 106 -5.97 -8.96 16.64
N ARG A 107 -7.04 -8.16 16.41
CA ARG A 107 -7.43 -7.58 15.11
C ARG A 107 -6.82 -6.20 14.80
N CYS A 108 -6.22 -5.53 15.79
CA CYS A 108 -5.65 -4.19 15.63
C CYS A 108 -4.26 -4.15 16.25
N ASN A 109 -3.32 -3.57 15.54
CA ASN A 109 -1.93 -3.47 15.97
C ASN A 109 -1.54 -2.00 16.15
N TYR A 110 -0.80 -1.76 17.20
CA TYR A 110 -0.22 -0.47 17.55
C TYR A 110 1.26 -0.70 17.81
N ILE A 111 2.11 0.03 17.11
CA ILE A 111 3.56 0.06 17.39
C ILE A 111 3.82 1.32 18.21
N PRO A 112 4.42 1.21 19.42
CA PRO A 112 4.72 2.39 20.25
C PRO A 112 5.74 3.30 19.56
N ASP A 113 5.69 4.59 19.88
CA ASP A 113 6.61 5.59 19.32
C ASP A 113 8.03 5.37 19.83
N GLU A 114 8.14 4.86 21.08
CA GLU A 114 9.41 4.63 21.76
C GLU A 114 9.47 3.24 22.40
N HIS A 115 10.68 2.73 22.52
CA HIS A 115 11.01 1.55 23.32
C HIS A 115 12.26 1.86 24.17
N LYS A 116 12.17 1.66 25.50
CA LYS A 116 13.26 1.97 26.45
C LYS A 116 13.84 3.38 26.27
N GLY A 117 12.94 4.40 26.13
CA GLY A 117 13.31 5.81 26.00
C GLY A 117 13.98 6.19 24.67
N LYS A 118 13.89 5.34 23.63
CA LYS A 118 14.41 5.64 22.29
C LYS A 118 13.35 5.39 21.23
N PRO A 119 13.36 6.15 20.12
CA PRO A 119 12.35 6.06 19.08
C PRO A 119 12.35 4.68 18.37
N VAL A 120 11.16 4.25 17.96
CA VAL A 120 10.98 3.10 17.08
C VAL A 120 10.97 3.61 15.64
N ILE A 121 12.03 3.32 14.90
CA ILE A 121 12.31 3.92 13.59
C ILE A 121 12.06 3.00 12.39
N GLY A 122 11.70 1.73 12.61
CA GLY A 122 11.45 0.83 11.49
C GLY A 122 10.86 -0.52 11.91
N ILE A 123 10.49 -1.26 10.88
CA ILE A 123 10.02 -2.65 10.97
C ILE A 123 10.97 -3.50 10.12
N ALA A 124 11.49 -4.57 10.68
CA ALA A 124 12.36 -5.50 9.97
C ALA A 124 11.59 -6.34 8.95
N ALA A 125 12.33 -7.11 8.14
CA ALA A 125 11.75 -7.96 7.12
C ALA A 125 10.79 -9.01 7.71
N GLY A 126 9.63 -9.18 7.08
CA GLY A 126 8.67 -10.25 7.36
C GLY A 126 7.96 -10.22 8.70
N VAL A 127 8.12 -9.18 9.53
CA VAL A 127 7.61 -9.15 10.93
C VAL A 127 6.12 -9.46 11.04
N PHE A 128 5.30 -8.91 10.15
CA PHE A 128 3.85 -9.12 10.13
C PHE A 128 3.38 -9.94 8.92
N ARG A 129 4.30 -10.60 8.22
CA ARG A 129 3.97 -11.43 7.06
C ARG A 129 2.88 -12.46 7.40
N ASP A 130 1.95 -12.68 6.45
CA ASP A 130 0.85 -13.65 6.53
C ASP A 130 -0.14 -13.45 7.71
N ARG A 131 -0.21 -12.26 8.30
CA ARG A 131 -1.12 -11.95 9.41
C ARG A 131 -2.55 -11.70 8.90
N LYS A 132 -3.34 -12.79 8.77
CA LYS A 132 -4.70 -12.77 8.20
C LYS A 132 -5.75 -12.00 9.03
N LYS A 133 -5.52 -11.77 10.33
CA LYS A 133 -6.52 -11.12 11.22
C LYS A 133 -6.12 -9.70 11.61
N MET A 134 -5.18 -9.08 10.89
CA MET A 134 -4.79 -7.70 11.09
C MET A 134 -5.62 -6.79 10.19
N TYR A 135 -6.50 -5.98 10.78
CA TYR A 135 -7.35 -5.06 10.02
C TYR A 135 -6.76 -3.67 9.89
N TYR A 136 -6.07 -3.20 10.91
CA TYR A 136 -5.48 -1.88 10.98
C TYR A 136 -4.16 -1.95 11.72
N ILE A 137 -3.23 -1.06 11.34
CA ILE A 137 -2.00 -0.85 12.07
C ILE A 137 -1.72 0.65 12.20
N SER A 138 -1.35 1.06 13.42
CA SER A 138 -0.94 2.43 13.71
C SER A 138 0.56 2.47 13.98
N LEU A 139 1.27 3.22 13.15
CA LEU A 139 2.72 3.33 13.10
C LEU A 139 3.20 4.64 13.71
N PRO A 140 4.40 4.68 14.33
CA PRO A 140 5.05 5.93 14.73
C PRO A 140 5.28 6.86 13.55
N GLY A 141 5.06 8.18 13.74
CA GLY A 141 5.42 9.17 12.72
C GLY A 141 6.94 9.23 12.48
N GLY A 142 7.75 9.04 13.52
CA GLY A 142 9.21 9.00 13.40
C GLY A 142 9.79 7.78 12.65
N MET A 143 8.95 6.87 12.15
CA MET A 143 9.40 5.69 11.41
C MET A 143 9.94 6.07 10.04
N THR A 144 11.13 5.56 9.71
CA THR A 144 11.83 5.85 8.44
C THR A 144 11.80 4.68 7.46
N HIS A 145 11.64 3.42 7.96
CA HIS A 145 11.76 2.22 7.15
C HIS A 145 10.63 1.23 7.40
N LEU A 146 10.01 0.76 6.31
CA LEU A 146 9.19 -0.43 6.28
C LEU A 146 9.96 -1.52 5.53
N GLY A 147 10.42 -2.53 6.28
CA GLY A 147 11.31 -3.58 5.76
C GLY A 147 10.66 -4.49 4.73
N LYS A 148 11.50 -5.25 4.04
CA LYS A 148 11.10 -6.21 3.01
C LYS A 148 10.00 -7.15 3.53
N GLU A 149 8.91 -7.29 2.75
CA GLU A 149 7.81 -8.21 3.04
C GLU A 149 7.15 -8.02 4.43
N CYS A 150 7.36 -6.88 5.11
CA CYS A 150 6.98 -6.71 6.51
C CYS A 150 5.47 -6.86 6.76
N PHE A 151 4.60 -6.57 5.78
CA PHE A 151 3.16 -6.81 5.80
C PHE A 151 2.70 -7.71 4.64
N MET A 152 3.60 -8.45 4.00
CA MET A 152 3.24 -9.30 2.88
C MET A 152 2.10 -10.26 3.25
N ASN A 153 1.11 -10.39 2.36
CA ASN A 153 -0.07 -11.25 2.53
C ASN A 153 -0.94 -10.95 3.78
N CYS A 154 -0.87 -9.74 4.32
CA CYS A 154 -1.83 -9.29 5.33
C CYS A 154 -3.18 -9.00 4.67
N ARG A 155 -3.88 -10.06 4.22
CA ARG A 155 -5.05 -9.97 3.35
C ARG A 155 -6.18 -9.13 3.91
N ASP A 156 -6.36 -9.12 5.24
CA ASP A 156 -7.42 -8.37 5.91
C ASP A 156 -7.01 -6.94 6.28
N LEU A 157 -5.74 -6.55 6.05
CA LEU A 157 -5.25 -5.20 6.35
C LEU A 157 -5.97 -4.18 5.47
N ARG A 158 -6.72 -3.28 6.11
CA ARG A 158 -7.55 -2.26 5.45
C ARG A 158 -6.92 -0.88 5.50
N GLY A 159 -6.16 -0.59 6.55
CA GLY A 159 -5.56 0.73 6.75
C GLY A 159 -4.26 0.68 7.54
N VAL A 160 -3.36 1.59 7.13
CA VAL A 160 -2.12 1.90 7.81
C VAL A 160 -2.17 3.38 8.13
N THR A 161 -1.97 3.74 9.40
CA THR A 161 -1.98 5.15 9.84
C THR A 161 -0.66 5.50 10.49
N PHE A 162 -0.17 6.70 10.27
CA PHE A 162 0.99 7.25 10.95
C PHE A 162 0.52 8.24 12.03
N ARG A 163 1.16 8.25 13.19
CA ARG A 163 0.87 9.18 14.27
C ARG A 163 1.77 10.39 14.15
N GLY A 164 1.15 11.59 14.02
CA GLY A 164 1.88 12.82 13.74
C GLY A 164 2.46 12.84 12.32
N GLU A 165 3.45 13.68 12.10
CA GLU A 165 4.13 13.82 10.82
C GLU A 165 4.97 12.58 10.51
N SER A 166 4.79 12.02 9.34
CA SER A 166 5.51 10.81 8.93
C SER A 166 6.87 11.16 8.32
N LYS A 167 7.91 10.50 8.83
CA LYS A 167 9.29 10.57 8.32
C LYS A 167 9.68 9.36 7.48
N LEU A 168 8.69 8.64 6.93
CA LEU A 168 8.92 7.44 6.14
C LEU A 168 9.69 7.77 4.86
N GLN A 169 10.85 7.15 4.69
CA GLN A 169 11.74 7.32 3.53
C GLN A 169 11.74 6.09 2.62
N TYR A 170 11.62 4.89 3.20
CA TYR A 170 11.80 3.65 2.48
C TYR A 170 10.62 2.70 2.71
N VAL A 171 9.95 2.33 1.63
CA VAL A 171 9.02 1.20 1.56
C VAL A 171 9.74 0.12 0.77
N GLU A 172 10.22 -0.91 1.45
CA GLU A 172 11.08 -1.94 0.84
C GLU A 172 10.28 -2.95 0.00
N ASP A 173 11.01 -3.86 -0.65
CA ASP A 173 10.44 -4.82 -1.59
C ASP A 173 9.31 -5.64 -0.96
N ARG A 174 8.19 -5.74 -1.66
CA ARG A 174 6.99 -6.51 -1.28
C ARG A 174 6.41 -6.15 0.09
N ALA A 175 6.71 -4.96 0.63
CA ALA A 175 6.29 -4.57 1.98
C ALA A 175 4.79 -4.79 2.22
N PHE A 176 3.92 -4.50 1.26
CA PHE A 176 2.47 -4.71 1.30
C PHE A 176 1.93 -5.65 0.21
N SER A 177 2.81 -6.42 -0.46
CA SER A 177 2.35 -7.33 -1.52
C SER A 177 1.28 -8.28 -0.99
N GLY A 178 0.18 -8.42 -1.73
CA GLY A 178 -0.94 -9.28 -1.34
C GLY A 178 -1.81 -8.76 -0.20
N CYS A 179 -1.72 -7.48 0.16
CA CYS A 179 -2.65 -6.82 1.08
C CYS A 179 -3.95 -6.47 0.34
N TYR A 180 -4.74 -7.48 -0.01
CA TYR A 180 -5.90 -7.36 -0.92
C TYR A 180 -6.93 -6.32 -0.49
N ASN A 181 -7.11 -6.11 0.81
CA ASN A 181 -8.10 -5.20 1.38
C ASN A 181 -7.51 -3.84 1.79
N LEU A 182 -6.23 -3.57 1.54
CA LEU A 182 -5.63 -2.27 1.81
C LEU A 182 -6.31 -1.22 0.92
N TYR A 183 -6.92 -0.21 1.55
CA TYR A 183 -7.81 0.71 0.86
C TYR A 183 -7.13 2.03 0.48
N ALA A 184 -6.30 2.54 1.38
CA ALA A 184 -5.52 3.76 1.18
C ALA A 184 -4.17 3.65 1.89
N PHE A 185 -3.15 4.27 1.32
CA PHE A 185 -1.84 4.44 1.94
C PHE A 185 -1.42 5.91 1.85
N CYS A 186 -1.20 6.54 3.01
CA CYS A 186 -0.75 7.92 3.09
C CYS A 186 0.41 8.00 4.09
N SER A 187 1.62 8.19 3.56
CA SER A 187 2.85 8.19 4.36
C SER A 187 3.43 9.59 4.59
N GLY A 188 2.74 10.64 4.15
CA GLY A 188 3.36 11.97 4.17
C GLY A 188 4.35 12.18 3.01
N GLY A 189 5.22 13.17 3.11
CA GLY A 189 5.98 13.70 1.98
C GLY A 189 7.45 13.28 1.86
N GLU A 190 7.96 12.32 2.67
CA GLU A 190 9.40 12.05 2.73
C GLU A 190 9.86 10.77 2.03
N VAL A 191 8.95 10.03 1.38
CA VAL A 191 9.32 8.78 0.72
C VAL A 191 10.22 9.03 -0.49
N VAL A 192 11.39 8.40 -0.47
CA VAL A 192 12.41 8.47 -1.54
C VAL A 192 12.36 7.23 -2.42
N ARG A 193 12.08 6.07 -1.81
CA ARG A 193 12.08 4.79 -2.53
C ARG A 193 10.85 3.95 -2.22
N ILE A 194 10.25 3.43 -3.30
CA ILE A 194 9.23 2.37 -3.28
C ILE A 194 9.85 1.13 -3.93
N GLY A 195 9.94 0.04 -3.17
CA GLY A 195 10.59 -1.20 -3.57
C GLY A 195 9.84 -2.01 -4.64
N GLU A 196 10.47 -3.10 -5.09
CA GLU A 196 9.88 -4.03 -6.05
C GLU A 196 8.64 -4.70 -5.46
N GLY A 197 7.52 -4.69 -6.21
CA GLY A 197 6.26 -5.29 -5.78
C GLY A 197 5.72 -4.76 -4.46
N ALA A 198 6.12 -3.56 -4.02
CA ALA A 198 5.81 -3.04 -2.69
C ALA A 198 4.32 -3.06 -2.37
N PHE A 199 3.45 -2.78 -3.35
CA PHE A 199 1.99 -2.82 -3.26
C PHE A 199 1.36 -3.80 -4.27
N GLU A 200 2.15 -4.74 -4.79
CA GLU A 200 1.64 -5.71 -5.76
C GLU A 200 0.41 -6.44 -5.22
N ASN A 201 -0.64 -6.58 -6.05
CA ASN A 201 -1.90 -7.20 -5.68
C ASN A 201 -2.67 -6.51 -4.53
N CYS A 202 -2.46 -5.24 -4.25
CA CYS A 202 -3.33 -4.46 -3.35
C CYS A 202 -4.62 -4.08 -4.08
N ARG A 203 -5.49 -5.07 -4.32
CA ARG A 203 -6.66 -4.94 -5.23
C ARG A 203 -7.66 -3.88 -4.83
N SER A 204 -7.81 -3.60 -3.53
CA SER A 204 -8.73 -2.59 -3.00
C SER A 204 -8.09 -1.20 -2.86
N LEU A 205 -6.78 -1.04 -3.12
CA LEU A 205 -6.08 0.22 -2.96
C LEU A 205 -6.63 1.24 -3.95
N ARG A 206 -7.23 2.32 -3.44
CA ARG A 206 -7.83 3.40 -4.25
C ARG A 206 -6.89 4.58 -4.44
N CYS A 207 -6.18 4.92 -3.38
CA CYS A 207 -5.26 6.04 -3.40
C CYS A 207 -3.99 5.74 -2.60
N ALA A 208 -2.86 6.25 -3.10
CA ALA A 208 -1.56 6.15 -2.45
C ALA A 208 -0.83 7.48 -2.52
N TYR A 209 -0.48 8.04 -1.35
CA TYR A 209 0.26 9.30 -1.25
C TYR A 209 1.61 9.08 -0.59
N PHE A 210 2.67 9.43 -1.31
CA PHE A 210 4.08 9.31 -0.88
C PHE A 210 4.79 10.67 -0.83
N GLY A 211 4.09 11.75 -1.17
CA GLY A 211 4.71 13.07 -1.41
C GLY A 211 5.32 13.21 -2.79
N GLY A 212 6.11 14.27 -2.97
CA GLY A 212 6.78 14.62 -4.24
C GLY A 212 8.27 14.24 -4.30
N ASN A 213 8.80 13.55 -3.30
CA ASN A 213 10.25 13.26 -3.18
C ASN A 213 10.67 11.88 -3.72
N VAL A 214 9.74 11.10 -4.25
CA VAL A 214 10.04 9.76 -4.75
C VAL A 214 11.01 9.83 -5.93
N GLU A 215 12.15 9.15 -5.79
CA GLU A 215 13.19 9.06 -6.83
C GLU A 215 13.17 7.70 -7.53
N LYS A 216 12.83 6.63 -6.79
CA LYS A 216 12.89 5.26 -7.29
C LYS A 216 11.61 4.49 -7.02
N ILE A 217 11.04 3.91 -8.08
CA ILE A 217 9.90 3.01 -8.01
C ILE A 217 10.33 1.67 -8.61
N GLY A 218 10.16 0.59 -7.84
CA GLY A 218 10.56 -0.77 -8.23
C GLY A 218 9.66 -1.39 -9.30
N ARG A 219 10.11 -2.50 -9.88
CA ARG A 219 9.31 -3.34 -10.78
C ARG A 219 8.04 -3.79 -10.07
N ASN A 220 6.94 -3.89 -10.81
CA ASN A 220 5.65 -4.38 -10.26
C ASN A 220 5.17 -3.62 -9.01
N ALA A 221 5.69 -2.42 -8.70
CA ALA A 221 5.43 -1.75 -7.41
C ALA A 221 3.93 -1.63 -7.10
N PHE A 222 3.10 -1.39 -8.10
CA PHE A 222 1.63 -1.30 -8.02
C PHE A 222 0.91 -2.31 -8.95
N ALA A 223 1.61 -3.35 -9.40
CA ALA A 223 1.01 -4.31 -10.32
C ALA A 223 -0.26 -4.94 -9.72
N SER A 224 -1.32 -5.04 -10.54
CA SER A 224 -2.62 -5.60 -10.15
C SER A 224 -3.32 -4.84 -9.00
N CYS A 225 -3.05 -3.55 -8.82
CA CYS A 225 -3.83 -2.65 -7.98
C CYS A 225 -5.07 -2.16 -8.75
N GLY A 226 -6.03 -3.06 -9.02
CA GLY A 226 -7.14 -2.81 -9.94
C GLY A 226 -8.00 -1.59 -9.63
N ASN A 227 -8.13 -1.22 -8.35
CA ASN A 227 -8.91 -0.07 -7.91
C ASN A 227 -8.08 1.20 -7.72
N LEU A 228 -6.76 1.19 -7.99
CA LEU A 228 -5.91 2.36 -7.81
C LEU A 228 -6.31 3.43 -8.84
N ALA A 229 -6.95 4.48 -8.34
CA ALA A 229 -7.39 5.60 -9.13
C ALA A 229 -6.44 6.81 -9.03
N LEU A 230 -5.82 6.98 -7.86
CA LEU A 230 -4.97 8.13 -7.55
C LEU A 230 -3.66 7.68 -6.89
N VAL A 231 -2.55 8.18 -7.43
CA VAL A 231 -1.21 8.00 -6.82
C VAL A 231 -0.45 9.33 -6.93
N SER A 232 0.30 9.68 -5.88
CA SER A 232 1.12 10.90 -5.92
C SER A 232 2.21 10.77 -6.98
N ALA A 233 2.41 11.84 -7.71
CA ALA A 233 3.45 11.96 -8.72
C ALA A 233 4.69 12.67 -8.16
N SER A 234 5.86 12.39 -8.72
CA SER A 234 7.13 13.01 -8.35
C SER A 234 7.82 13.56 -9.59
N ASP A 235 8.48 14.70 -9.46
CA ASP A 235 9.31 15.29 -10.51
C ASP A 235 10.75 14.75 -10.54
N ARG A 236 11.08 13.79 -9.67
CA ARG A 236 12.44 13.21 -9.52
C ARG A 236 12.62 11.84 -10.15
N VAL A 237 11.51 11.17 -10.54
CA VAL A 237 11.59 9.84 -11.14
C VAL A 237 12.19 9.93 -12.53
N THR A 238 13.27 9.17 -12.76
CA THR A 238 13.95 9.11 -14.07
C THR A 238 13.58 7.85 -14.87
N GLU A 239 13.10 6.81 -14.20
CA GLU A 239 12.71 5.54 -14.83
C GLU A 239 11.46 4.97 -14.19
N LEU A 240 10.47 4.61 -15.00
CA LEU A 240 9.36 3.73 -14.61
C LEU A 240 9.70 2.31 -15.05
N LYS A 241 9.93 1.44 -14.09
CA LYS A 241 10.38 0.06 -14.32
C LYS A 241 9.27 -0.83 -14.83
N ARG A 242 9.66 -2.02 -15.29
CA ARG A 242 8.75 -3.02 -15.83
C ARG A 242 7.52 -3.22 -14.95
N ALA A 243 6.34 -3.18 -15.58
CA ALA A 243 5.04 -3.46 -14.99
C ALA A 243 4.72 -2.64 -13.72
N THR A 244 5.32 -1.45 -13.53
CA THR A 244 5.13 -0.64 -12.32
C THR A 244 3.65 -0.43 -12.00
N PHE A 245 2.81 -0.11 -12.99
CA PHE A 245 1.36 0.11 -12.86
C PHE A 245 0.52 -0.90 -13.66
N ASN A 246 1.10 -2.04 -14.03
CA ASN A 246 0.39 -3.05 -14.83
C ASN A 246 -0.89 -3.50 -14.13
N GLY A 247 -2.02 -3.42 -14.83
CA GLY A 247 -3.33 -3.83 -14.30
C GLY A 247 -3.94 -2.85 -13.30
N CYS A 248 -3.49 -1.60 -13.23
CA CYS A 248 -4.15 -0.52 -12.49
C CYS A 248 -5.37 -0.03 -13.29
N ARG A 249 -6.43 -0.82 -13.30
CA ARG A 249 -7.59 -0.65 -14.20
C ARG A 249 -8.36 0.64 -13.97
N SER A 250 -8.30 1.23 -12.78
CA SER A 250 -9.00 2.45 -12.39
C SER A 250 -8.13 3.71 -12.50
N LEU A 251 -6.84 3.60 -12.88
CA LEU A 251 -5.94 4.73 -13.00
C LEU A 251 -6.30 5.54 -14.26
N ALA A 252 -6.93 6.70 -14.06
CA ALA A 252 -7.41 7.53 -15.16
C ALA A 252 -6.35 8.50 -15.68
N SER A 253 -5.44 8.94 -14.82
CA SER A 253 -4.33 9.82 -15.18
C SER A 253 -3.18 9.70 -14.20
N LEU A 254 -1.97 9.94 -14.66
CA LEU A 254 -0.77 10.09 -13.82
C LEU A 254 0.18 11.08 -14.49
N PRO A 255 0.43 12.24 -13.89
CA PRO A 255 1.46 13.15 -14.36
C PRO A 255 2.84 12.49 -14.30
N LEU A 256 3.56 12.49 -15.41
CA LEU A 256 4.89 11.91 -15.49
C LEU A 256 5.96 12.93 -15.10
N SER A 257 7.06 12.46 -14.52
CA SER A 257 8.22 13.30 -14.16
C SER A 257 8.83 13.96 -15.41
N PRO A 258 9.15 15.26 -15.37
CA PRO A 258 9.87 15.91 -16.46
C PRO A 258 11.29 15.37 -16.67
N LEU A 259 11.82 14.65 -15.67
CA LEU A 259 13.13 14.00 -15.73
C LEU A 259 13.07 12.57 -16.23
N LEU A 260 11.87 12.08 -16.58
CA LEU A 260 11.67 10.69 -17.00
C LEU A 260 12.39 10.44 -18.34
N GLU A 261 13.26 9.42 -18.34
CA GLU A 261 14.06 9.00 -19.51
C GLU A 261 13.56 7.67 -20.08
N LYS A 262 12.95 6.82 -19.23
CA LYS A 262 12.55 5.48 -19.62
C LYS A 262 11.18 5.09 -19.04
N ILE A 263 10.32 4.56 -19.92
CA ILE A 263 9.10 3.83 -19.60
C ILE A 263 9.34 2.39 -20.04
N ASP A 264 9.52 1.49 -19.07
CA ASP A 264 9.93 0.09 -19.34
C ASP A 264 8.73 -0.76 -19.77
N ASP A 265 8.97 -2.05 -20.07
CA ASP A 265 7.97 -2.99 -20.59
C ASP A 265 6.74 -3.10 -19.68
N ASP A 266 5.56 -3.19 -20.30
CA ASP A 266 4.27 -3.42 -19.63
C ASP A 266 3.93 -2.39 -18.53
N CYS A 267 4.61 -1.24 -18.48
CA CYS A 267 4.56 -0.31 -17.35
C CYS A 267 3.13 0.14 -16.99
N PHE A 268 2.33 0.52 -17.97
CA PHE A 268 0.91 0.87 -17.85
C PHE A 268 0.00 -0.13 -18.55
N GLY A 269 0.47 -1.34 -18.83
CA GLY A 269 -0.34 -2.35 -19.45
C GLY A 269 -1.64 -2.58 -18.67
N TYR A 270 -2.77 -2.71 -19.37
CA TYR A 270 -4.09 -2.96 -18.78
C TYR A 270 -4.60 -1.83 -17.85
N CYS A 271 -4.12 -0.60 -17.98
CA CYS A 271 -4.68 0.59 -17.35
C CYS A 271 -5.93 1.03 -18.11
N ALA A 272 -7.02 0.26 -17.97
CA ALA A 272 -8.20 0.39 -18.81
C ALA A 272 -8.92 1.75 -18.71
N ALA A 273 -8.76 2.47 -17.62
CA ALA A 273 -9.36 3.80 -17.40
C ALA A 273 -8.43 4.96 -17.81
N LEU A 274 -7.18 4.70 -18.23
CA LEU A 274 -6.23 5.75 -18.58
C LEU A 274 -6.69 6.49 -19.84
N GLU A 275 -7.01 7.78 -19.68
CA GLU A 275 -7.62 8.57 -20.75
C GLU A 275 -6.61 9.39 -21.55
N ASN A 276 -5.63 9.99 -20.86
CA ASN A 276 -4.66 10.86 -21.48
C ASN A 276 -3.26 10.60 -20.92
N VAL A 277 -2.26 10.69 -21.77
CA VAL A 277 -0.86 10.54 -21.42
C VAL A 277 -0.06 11.66 -22.04
N ASP A 278 0.76 12.33 -21.24
CA ASP A 278 1.72 13.34 -21.69
C ASP A 278 3.14 12.81 -21.40
N ILE A 279 3.82 12.32 -22.43
CA ILE A 279 5.17 11.73 -22.33
C ILE A 279 6.20 12.83 -22.46
N PRO A 280 7.03 13.08 -21.42
CA PRO A 280 7.96 14.19 -21.35
C PRO A 280 9.08 14.13 -22.38
N GLU A 281 9.76 15.28 -22.57
CA GLU A 281 10.76 15.50 -23.61
C GLU A 281 12.00 14.59 -23.52
N LYS A 282 12.34 14.11 -22.31
CA LYS A 282 13.56 13.31 -22.08
C LYS A 282 13.36 11.81 -22.31
N VAL A 283 12.12 11.34 -22.53
CA VAL A 283 11.87 9.91 -22.71
C VAL A 283 12.48 9.40 -24.01
N ALA A 284 13.56 8.63 -23.88
CA ALA A 284 14.23 7.98 -25.02
C ALA A 284 13.72 6.57 -25.29
N TYR A 285 13.15 5.91 -24.30
CA TYR A 285 12.73 4.52 -24.39
C TYR A 285 11.27 4.31 -23.93
N ILE A 286 10.44 3.73 -24.81
CA ILE A 286 9.09 3.27 -24.52
C ILE A 286 9.08 1.76 -24.76
N GLY A 287 8.91 0.98 -23.70
CA GLY A 287 9.03 -0.47 -23.69
C GLY A 287 7.93 -1.22 -24.42
N LYS A 288 8.12 -2.52 -24.57
CA LYS A 288 7.14 -3.44 -25.13
C LYS A 288 5.87 -3.43 -24.27
N GLY A 289 4.71 -3.28 -24.92
CA GLY A 289 3.43 -3.32 -24.24
C GLY A 289 3.22 -2.21 -23.20
N ALA A 290 4.03 -1.14 -23.20
CA ALA A 290 4.05 -0.12 -22.16
C ALA A 290 2.65 0.46 -21.84
N TYR A 291 1.77 0.57 -22.84
CA TYR A 291 0.38 1.04 -22.73
C TYR A 291 -0.60 0.04 -23.38
N THR A 292 -0.25 -1.24 -23.45
CA THR A 292 -1.15 -2.24 -24.01
C THR A 292 -2.47 -2.30 -23.25
N ASP A 293 -3.60 -2.47 -23.95
CA ASP A 293 -4.95 -2.56 -23.38
C ASP A 293 -5.38 -1.33 -22.53
N CYS A 294 -4.84 -0.13 -22.81
CA CYS A 294 -5.36 1.13 -22.30
C CYS A 294 -6.59 1.56 -23.14
N ARG A 295 -7.71 0.86 -22.93
CA ARG A 295 -8.89 0.95 -23.82
C ARG A 295 -9.62 2.30 -23.76
N ALA A 296 -9.47 3.06 -22.67
CA ALA A 296 -10.03 4.40 -22.55
C ALA A 296 -9.11 5.50 -23.09
N LEU A 297 -7.89 5.15 -23.59
CA LEU A 297 -6.92 6.14 -24.04
C LEU A 297 -7.46 6.91 -25.24
N LYS A 298 -7.61 8.22 -25.07
CA LYS A 298 -8.08 9.17 -26.06
C LYS A 298 -6.91 9.86 -26.77
N GLU A 299 -5.92 10.28 -25.96
CA GLU A 299 -4.79 11.04 -26.46
C GLU A 299 -3.47 10.63 -25.76
N ALA A 300 -2.42 10.47 -26.55
CA ALA A 300 -1.06 10.31 -26.07
C ALA A 300 -0.16 11.32 -26.75
N VAL A 301 0.27 12.35 -26.01
CA VAL A 301 1.20 13.37 -26.51
C VAL A 301 2.62 12.91 -26.20
N ILE A 302 3.46 12.73 -27.21
CA ILE A 302 4.86 12.33 -27.08
C ILE A 302 5.72 13.54 -27.42
N ARG A 303 6.24 14.21 -26.39
CA ARG A 303 7.06 15.41 -26.53
C ARG A 303 8.51 15.10 -26.84
N SER A 304 8.93 13.88 -26.58
CA SER A 304 10.29 13.42 -26.80
C SER A 304 10.57 13.04 -28.26
N LYS A 305 11.84 12.73 -28.53
CA LYS A 305 12.28 11.97 -29.71
C LYS A 305 12.71 10.57 -29.28
N PRO A 306 11.79 9.62 -29.12
CA PRO A 306 12.17 8.30 -28.64
C PRO A 306 13.16 7.62 -29.59
N GLU A 307 14.24 7.09 -29.03
CA GLU A 307 15.18 6.22 -29.75
C GLU A 307 14.54 4.86 -30.02
N PHE A 308 13.70 4.39 -29.08
CA PHE A 308 13.05 3.10 -29.18
C PHE A 308 11.60 3.16 -28.74
N ILE A 309 10.72 2.53 -29.53
CA ILE A 309 9.35 2.19 -29.16
C ILE A 309 9.15 0.69 -29.40
N GLY A 310 8.86 -0.05 -28.33
CA GLY A 310 8.76 -1.49 -28.34
C GLY A 310 7.50 -2.04 -29.01
N ASN A 311 7.52 -3.32 -29.35
CA ASN A 311 6.38 -3.99 -29.94
C ASN A 311 5.13 -3.89 -29.03
N ASN A 312 3.95 -3.66 -29.62
CA ASN A 312 2.69 -3.56 -28.90
C ASN A 312 2.63 -2.44 -27.84
N ALA A 313 3.50 -1.43 -27.90
CA ALA A 313 3.52 -0.37 -26.89
C ALA A 313 2.15 0.29 -26.69
N PHE A 314 1.34 0.45 -27.76
CA PHE A 314 -0.04 0.97 -27.73
C PHE A 314 -1.03 -0.01 -28.37
N ARG A 315 -0.87 -1.31 -28.13
CA ARG A 315 -1.81 -2.32 -28.63
C ARG A 315 -3.15 -2.22 -27.91
N ASN A 316 -4.25 -2.43 -28.64
CA ASN A 316 -5.62 -2.35 -28.14
C ASN A 316 -5.97 -0.98 -27.49
N CYS A 317 -5.36 0.10 -27.99
CA CYS A 317 -5.72 1.49 -27.71
C CYS A 317 -6.56 2.03 -28.89
N ASP A 318 -7.66 1.40 -29.17
CA ASP A 318 -8.40 1.43 -30.46
C ASP A 318 -8.81 2.82 -30.98
N LYS A 319 -8.94 3.79 -30.09
CA LYS A 319 -9.40 5.16 -30.41
C LYS A 319 -8.35 6.23 -30.09
N ALA A 320 -7.15 5.82 -29.71
CA ALA A 320 -6.12 6.75 -29.30
C ALA A 320 -5.62 7.60 -30.47
N VAL A 321 -5.48 8.89 -30.24
CA VAL A 321 -4.73 9.81 -31.08
C VAL A 321 -3.35 9.95 -30.49
N ILE A 322 -2.32 9.49 -31.20
CA ILE A 322 -0.92 9.58 -30.76
C ILE A 322 -0.26 10.75 -31.48
N ILE A 323 0.19 11.73 -30.72
CA ILE A 323 0.71 13.00 -31.25
C ILE A 323 2.19 13.11 -30.92
N PHE A 324 3.04 13.13 -31.93
CA PHE A 324 4.45 13.43 -31.80
C PHE A 324 4.66 14.92 -32.02
N THR A 325 5.20 15.63 -31.04
CA THR A 325 5.45 17.08 -31.14
C THR A 325 6.89 17.41 -31.64
N ALA A 326 7.79 16.44 -31.50
CA ALA A 326 9.23 16.64 -31.83
C ALA A 326 9.74 15.74 -32.97
N VAL A 327 8.89 14.86 -33.52
CA VAL A 327 9.28 13.90 -34.56
C VAL A 327 8.40 14.09 -35.80
N LYS A 328 9.02 14.24 -36.98
CA LYS A 328 8.31 14.47 -38.27
C LYS A 328 7.89 13.18 -38.98
N LYS A 329 8.48 12.04 -38.63
CA LYS A 329 8.17 10.73 -39.23
C LYS A 329 8.60 9.59 -38.29
N GLN A 330 8.06 8.40 -38.49
CA GLN A 330 8.47 7.20 -37.77
C GLN A 330 9.97 6.90 -37.98
N SER A 331 10.67 6.58 -36.87
CA SER A 331 12.05 6.07 -36.94
C SER A 331 12.08 4.64 -37.45
N LYS A 332 13.16 4.25 -38.12
CA LYS A 332 13.43 2.88 -38.54
C LYS A 332 13.70 1.94 -37.37
N ASP A 333 14.16 2.51 -36.25
CA ASP A 333 14.50 1.78 -35.02
C ASP A 333 13.28 1.45 -34.16
N TRP A 334 12.12 2.00 -34.50
CA TRP A 334 10.87 1.65 -33.81
C TRP A 334 10.32 0.34 -34.36
N ASN A 335 9.80 -0.49 -33.46
CA ASN A 335 9.17 -1.72 -33.90
C ASN A 335 7.97 -1.44 -34.81
N GLY A 336 7.86 -2.10 -35.94
CA GLY A 336 6.81 -1.86 -36.94
C GLY A 336 5.37 -2.13 -36.43
N GLN A 337 5.21 -2.78 -35.28
CA GLN A 337 3.93 -3.11 -34.65
C GLN A 337 3.79 -2.42 -33.26
N TRP A 338 4.33 -1.25 -33.08
CA TRP A 338 4.31 -0.56 -31.78
C TRP A 338 2.94 -0.01 -31.41
N ALA A 339 2.07 0.32 -32.37
CA ALA A 339 0.72 0.81 -32.13
C ALA A 339 -0.33 -0.08 -32.81
N ASP A 340 -1.56 0.01 -32.33
CA ASP A 340 -2.71 -0.61 -32.99
C ASP A 340 -3.00 0.09 -34.33
N LYS A 341 -3.40 -0.66 -35.36
CA LYS A 341 -3.77 -0.13 -36.68
C LYS A 341 -4.92 0.87 -36.65
N ARG A 342 -5.71 0.87 -35.57
CA ARG A 342 -6.87 1.76 -35.38
C ARG A 342 -6.49 3.07 -34.67
N CYS A 343 -5.25 3.22 -34.20
CA CYS A 343 -4.76 4.48 -33.67
C CYS A 343 -4.57 5.50 -34.78
N THR A 344 -4.89 6.75 -34.51
CA THR A 344 -4.52 7.87 -35.37
C THR A 344 -3.16 8.39 -34.94
N ILE A 345 -2.19 8.48 -35.89
CA ILE A 345 -0.83 8.91 -35.58
C ILE A 345 -0.57 10.24 -36.28
N ASN A 346 -0.26 11.28 -35.48
CA ASN A 346 0.06 12.62 -35.97
C ASN A 346 1.52 12.93 -35.64
N TYR A 347 2.26 13.34 -36.65
CA TYR A 347 3.65 13.78 -36.51
C TYR A 347 3.76 15.31 -36.51
N ALA A 348 4.85 15.85 -35.95
CA ALA A 348 5.16 17.27 -36.02
C ALA A 348 5.18 17.73 -37.49
N LYS A 349 4.67 18.95 -37.75
CA LYS A 349 4.69 19.60 -39.06
C LYS A 349 6.11 20.04 -39.45
#